data_8f8fe164fad433e7a73a492f53497319
#
_entry.id   8f8fe164fad433e7a73a492f53497319
#
_cell.length_a   1.000
_cell.length_b   1.000
_cell.length_c   1.000
_cell.angle_alpha   90.00
_cell.angle_beta   90.00
_cell.angle_gamma   90.00
#
_symmetry.space_group_name_H-M   'P 1'
#
loop_
_entity.id
_entity.type
_entity.pdbx_description
1 polymer ?
#
loop_
_entity_poly.entity_id
_entity_poly.type
_entity_poly.pdbx_seq_one_letter_code
_entity_poly.pdbx_strand_id
1 'polypeptide(L)'
;MKIEVSTEIKNACPQFAGIAIAAKVKNTPYCEALWQKIDEFTVRYREMYTTDSIKDIVTIRATREAYKKCGKDPSRYRPSGEALCRRILRGIPLYQIDTLVDLINLVSIRFGYSIGGFDADKFEGDTLTLGIGKADEPYEGIGRGMLNIEGMPVYRDAIGGVGTPTSDNERTKLGLDTTRLFTIINGYSGKEGLREAADYMVELIKEFASAEDVELIEFE
;
A
#
# COMPACT_ATOMS: atom_id res chain seq x y z
N MET A 1 -15.63 6.57 -6.13
CA MET A 1 -14.65 7.27 -5.23
C MET A 1 -13.77 8.15 -6.10
N LYS A 2 -13.70 9.46 -5.85
CA LYS A 2 -12.78 10.40 -6.49
C LYS A 2 -11.47 10.43 -5.70
N ILE A 3 -10.32 10.59 -6.39
CA ILE A 3 -9.04 10.81 -5.70
C ILE A 3 -8.45 12.12 -6.18
N GLU A 4 -8.05 12.96 -5.24
CA GLU A 4 -7.40 14.26 -5.49
C GLU A 4 -6.00 14.28 -4.89
N VAL A 5 -5.05 14.82 -5.64
CA VAL A 5 -3.67 15.02 -5.16
C VAL A 5 -3.46 16.49 -4.86
N SER A 6 -3.07 16.78 -3.62
CA SER A 6 -2.85 18.16 -3.17
C SER A 6 -1.67 18.82 -3.89
N THR A 7 -1.70 20.16 -3.97
CA THR A 7 -0.60 20.95 -4.55
C THR A 7 0.73 20.71 -3.83
N GLU A 8 0.70 20.45 -2.51
CA GLU A 8 1.90 20.18 -1.71
C GLU A 8 2.57 18.86 -2.15
N ILE A 9 1.79 17.82 -2.40
CA ILE A 9 2.30 16.53 -2.93
C ILE A 9 2.82 16.72 -4.36
N LYS A 10 2.08 17.42 -5.23
CA LYS A 10 2.52 17.70 -6.62
C LYS A 10 3.85 18.46 -6.65
N ASN A 11 4.04 19.41 -5.75
CA ASN A 11 5.30 20.16 -5.63
C ASN A 11 6.45 19.29 -5.08
N ALA A 12 6.20 18.49 -4.05
CA ALA A 12 7.21 17.61 -3.46
C ALA A 12 7.57 16.43 -4.38
N CYS A 13 6.58 15.89 -5.09
CA CYS A 13 6.69 14.68 -5.90
C CYS A 13 6.07 14.91 -7.30
N PRO A 14 6.66 15.75 -8.18
CA PRO A 14 6.05 16.16 -9.45
C PRO A 14 5.83 15.01 -10.45
N GLN A 15 6.48 13.89 -10.26
CA GLN A 15 6.29 12.68 -11.08
C GLN A 15 5.32 11.68 -10.47
N PHE A 16 4.69 12.02 -9.32
CA PHE A 16 3.77 11.10 -8.65
C PHE A 16 2.62 10.71 -9.57
N ALA A 17 2.33 9.41 -9.60
CA ALA A 17 1.14 8.84 -10.21
C ALA A 17 0.61 7.73 -9.31
N GLY A 18 -0.68 7.53 -9.27
CA GLY A 18 -1.31 6.46 -8.51
C GLY A 18 -2.30 5.68 -9.34
N ILE A 19 -2.51 4.41 -8.98
CA ILE A 19 -3.63 3.60 -9.46
C ILE A 19 -4.37 3.07 -8.25
N ALA A 20 -5.67 3.36 -8.19
CA ALA A 20 -6.57 2.70 -7.27
C ALA A 20 -7.35 1.60 -7.99
N ILE A 21 -7.66 0.54 -7.25
CA ILE A 21 -8.46 -0.58 -7.73
C ILE A 21 -9.62 -0.75 -6.77
N ALA A 22 -10.84 -0.66 -7.30
CA ALA A 22 -12.07 -0.96 -6.57
C ALA A 22 -12.64 -2.28 -7.09
N ALA A 23 -13.13 -3.14 -6.20
CA ALA A 23 -13.74 -4.41 -6.58
C ALA A 23 -14.68 -4.93 -5.50
N LYS A 24 -15.71 -5.67 -5.89
CA LYS A 24 -16.41 -6.57 -4.98
C LYS A 24 -15.57 -7.80 -4.76
N VAL A 25 -15.44 -8.24 -3.53
CA VAL A 25 -14.52 -9.34 -3.15
C VAL A 25 -15.15 -10.24 -2.08
N LYS A 26 -14.54 -11.41 -1.93
CA LYS A 26 -14.77 -12.30 -0.79
C LYS A 26 -13.45 -12.52 -0.07
N ASN A 27 -13.37 -12.03 1.17
CA ASN A 27 -12.18 -12.26 2.00
C ASN A 27 -12.28 -13.60 2.74
N THR A 28 -11.16 -14.26 2.94
CA THR A 28 -11.06 -15.50 3.72
C THR A 28 -9.88 -15.42 4.70
N PRO A 29 -9.94 -16.12 5.84
CA PRO A 29 -8.86 -16.03 6.84
C PRO A 29 -7.53 -16.61 6.35
N TYR A 30 -7.56 -17.49 5.35
CA TYR A 30 -6.38 -18.13 4.79
C TYR A 30 -6.68 -18.71 3.40
N CYS A 31 -5.69 -18.64 2.50
CA CYS A 31 -5.73 -19.27 1.20
C CYS A 31 -4.41 -20.02 0.93
N GLU A 32 -4.44 -21.35 1.00
CA GLU A 32 -3.25 -22.20 0.82
C GLU A 32 -2.56 -21.98 -0.52
N ALA A 33 -3.32 -21.91 -1.61
CA ALA A 33 -2.76 -21.68 -2.95
C ALA A 33 -2.05 -20.32 -3.10
N LEU A 34 -2.59 -19.27 -2.45
CA LEU A 34 -1.92 -17.97 -2.39
C LEU A 34 -0.62 -18.07 -1.59
N TRP A 35 -0.62 -18.77 -0.46
CA TRP A 35 0.57 -18.91 0.37
C TRP A 35 1.65 -19.75 -0.29
N GLN A 36 1.31 -20.78 -1.06
CA GLN A 36 2.28 -21.48 -1.91
C GLN A 36 2.96 -20.52 -2.90
N LYS A 37 2.19 -19.65 -3.57
CA LYS A 37 2.70 -18.63 -4.47
C LYS A 37 3.60 -17.61 -3.75
N ILE A 38 3.24 -17.18 -2.53
CA ILE A 38 4.03 -16.29 -1.69
C ILE A 38 5.36 -16.95 -1.28
N ASP A 39 5.34 -18.19 -0.83
CA ASP A 39 6.52 -18.92 -0.38
C ASP A 39 7.51 -19.13 -1.52
N GLU A 40 7.05 -19.57 -2.69
CA GLU A 40 7.88 -19.69 -3.88
C GLU A 40 8.51 -18.35 -4.28
N PHE A 41 7.74 -17.27 -4.22
CA PHE A 41 8.24 -15.95 -4.54
C PHE A 41 9.29 -15.48 -3.52
N THR A 42 9.08 -15.70 -2.23
CA THR A 42 10.03 -15.28 -1.18
C THR A 42 11.36 -16.02 -1.25
N VAL A 43 11.36 -17.29 -1.68
CA VAL A 43 12.61 -18.04 -1.95
C VAL A 43 13.40 -17.36 -3.06
N ARG A 44 12.77 -17.12 -4.22
CA ARG A 44 13.41 -16.44 -5.36
C ARG A 44 13.87 -15.02 -5.01
N TYR A 45 13.08 -14.30 -4.21
CA TYR A 45 13.42 -12.94 -3.80
C TYR A 45 14.74 -12.89 -3.00
N ARG A 46 14.97 -13.88 -2.12
CA ARG A 46 16.23 -14.01 -1.37
C ARG A 46 17.44 -14.36 -2.22
N GLU A 47 17.23 -14.98 -3.38
CA GLU A 47 18.31 -15.25 -4.34
C GLU A 47 18.69 -14.00 -5.15
N MET A 48 17.70 -13.11 -5.42
CA MET A 48 17.89 -11.92 -6.25
C MET A 48 18.42 -10.71 -5.46
N TYR A 49 18.07 -10.58 -4.19
CA TYR A 49 18.31 -9.37 -3.41
C TYR A 49 18.99 -9.66 -2.06
N THR A 50 19.67 -8.61 -1.56
CA THR A 50 20.22 -8.55 -0.20
C THR A 50 19.61 -7.37 0.56
N THR A 51 19.76 -7.34 1.89
CA THR A 51 19.29 -6.19 2.70
C THR A 51 19.90 -4.86 2.27
N ASP A 52 21.10 -4.87 1.68
CA ASP A 52 21.79 -3.66 1.22
C ASP A 52 21.33 -3.23 -0.17
N SER A 53 20.94 -4.18 -1.04
CA SER A 53 20.49 -3.87 -2.40
C SER A 53 19.04 -3.34 -2.48
N ILE A 54 18.23 -3.51 -1.43
CA ILE A 54 16.83 -3.02 -1.41
C ILE A 54 16.75 -1.51 -1.69
N LYS A 55 17.68 -0.73 -1.16
CA LYS A 55 17.71 0.73 -1.36
C LYS A 55 17.85 1.14 -2.82
N ASP A 56 18.32 0.22 -3.68
CA ASP A 56 18.55 0.44 -5.11
C ASP A 56 17.30 0.12 -5.96
N ILE A 57 16.29 -0.55 -5.37
CA ILE A 57 14.99 -0.76 -6.02
C ILE A 57 14.33 0.60 -6.22
N VAL A 58 14.05 0.95 -7.48
CA VAL A 58 13.60 2.28 -7.90
C VAL A 58 12.36 2.74 -7.13
N THR A 59 11.35 1.89 -6.99
CA THR A 59 10.09 2.18 -6.31
C THR A 59 10.27 2.41 -4.81
N ILE A 60 11.13 1.61 -4.15
CA ILE A 60 11.48 1.79 -2.73
C ILE A 60 12.25 3.10 -2.54
N ARG A 61 13.26 3.36 -3.38
CA ARG A 61 14.05 4.59 -3.32
C ARG A 61 13.16 5.81 -3.51
N ALA A 62 12.27 5.80 -4.51
CA ALA A 62 11.37 6.91 -4.79
C ALA A 62 10.42 7.21 -3.61
N THR A 63 9.86 6.18 -2.96
CA THR A 63 9.03 6.34 -1.76
C THR A 63 9.82 6.95 -0.60
N ARG A 64 11.06 6.54 -0.40
CA ARG A 64 11.96 7.13 0.62
C ARG A 64 12.27 8.60 0.34
N GLU A 65 12.53 8.94 -0.93
CA GLU A 65 12.77 10.36 -1.33
C GLU A 65 11.50 11.20 -1.16
N ALA A 66 10.32 10.67 -1.48
CA ALA A 66 9.05 11.34 -1.21
C ALA A 66 8.90 11.68 0.27
N TYR A 67 9.19 10.73 1.18
CA TYR A 67 9.17 10.99 2.62
C TYR A 67 10.08 12.14 3.01
N LYS A 68 11.34 12.13 2.57
CA LYS A 68 12.30 13.20 2.88
C LYS A 68 11.82 14.57 2.39
N LYS A 69 11.28 14.63 1.15
CA LYS A 69 10.75 15.86 0.56
C LYS A 69 9.52 16.38 1.29
N CYS A 70 8.70 15.49 1.86
CA CYS A 70 7.56 15.84 2.69
C CYS A 70 7.93 16.17 4.16
N GLY A 71 9.19 15.98 4.55
CA GLY A 71 9.69 16.28 5.90
C GLY A 71 9.73 15.11 6.88
N LYS A 72 9.60 13.85 6.39
CA LYS A 72 9.63 12.65 7.23
C LYS A 72 10.90 11.82 7.05
N ASP A 73 11.42 11.28 8.15
CA ASP A 73 12.54 10.33 8.09
C ASP A 73 12.05 8.91 7.74
N PRO A 74 12.36 8.39 6.53
CA PRO A 74 11.94 7.06 6.10
C PRO A 74 12.69 5.92 6.81
N SER A 75 13.74 6.19 7.56
CA SER A 75 14.47 5.19 8.33
C SER A 75 13.75 4.89 9.66
N ARG A 76 13.18 5.93 10.27
CA ARG A 76 12.39 5.83 11.50
C ARG A 76 10.95 5.37 11.21
N TYR A 77 10.35 5.89 10.12
CA TYR A 77 8.97 5.61 9.70
C TYR A 77 8.99 4.84 8.37
N ARG A 78 9.52 3.63 8.40
CA ARG A 78 9.78 2.84 7.19
C ARG A 78 8.50 2.55 6.40
N PRO A 79 8.50 2.80 5.07
CA PRO A 79 7.43 2.39 4.19
C PRO A 79 7.15 0.88 4.26
N SER A 80 5.88 0.48 4.17
CA SER A 80 5.43 -0.89 4.35
C SER A 80 6.04 -1.87 3.34
N GLY A 81 6.09 -1.51 2.06
CA GLY A 81 6.71 -2.34 1.03
C GLY A 81 8.19 -2.63 1.32
N GLU A 82 8.98 -1.61 1.72
CA GLU A 82 10.37 -1.81 2.16
C GLU A 82 10.47 -2.69 3.41
N ALA A 83 9.54 -2.52 4.36
CA ALA A 83 9.55 -3.30 5.60
C ALA A 83 9.32 -4.80 5.32
N LEU A 84 8.39 -5.13 4.43
CA LEU A 84 8.11 -6.50 3.99
C LEU A 84 9.33 -7.12 3.28
N CYS A 85 9.93 -6.41 2.32
CA CYS A 85 11.13 -6.85 1.62
C CYS A 85 12.27 -7.16 2.60
N ARG A 86 12.55 -6.25 3.54
CA ARG A 86 13.59 -6.46 4.57
C ARG A 86 13.29 -7.63 5.49
N ARG A 87 12.02 -7.88 5.79
CA ARG A 87 11.59 -9.01 6.61
C ARG A 87 11.96 -10.34 5.94
N ILE A 88 11.64 -10.48 4.64
CA ILE A 88 11.99 -11.66 3.84
C ILE A 88 13.51 -11.88 3.80
N LEU A 89 14.28 -10.83 3.51
CA LEU A 89 15.74 -10.94 3.37
C LEU A 89 16.46 -11.24 4.68
N ARG A 90 15.80 -11.03 5.82
CA ARG A 90 16.29 -11.46 7.14
C ARG A 90 15.87 -12.90 7.49
N GLY A 91 15.20 -13.61 6.60
CA GLY A 91 14.69 -14.95 6.86
C GLY A 91 13.52 -14.99 7.85
N ILE A 92 12.85 -13.84 8.11
CA ILE A 92 11.71 -13.77 9.02
C ILE A 92 10.44 -14.02 8.19
N PRO A 93 9.59 -14.99 8.57
CA PRO A 93 8.35 -15.28 7.86
C PRO A 93 7.43 -14.06 7.77
N LEU A 94 6.70 -13.90 6.66
CA LEU A 94 5.63 -12.92 6.56
C LEU A 94 4.50 -13.26 7.55
N TYR A 95 3.73 -12.24 7.93
CA TYR A 95 2.51 -12.46 8.69
C TYR A 95 1.43 -13.02 7.78
N GLN A 96 0.69 -14.01 8.26
CA GLN A 96 -0.56 -14.47 7.68
C GLN A 96 -1.68 -13.69 8.36
N ILE A 97 -2.37 -12.85 7.62
CA ILE A 97 -3.41 -11.99 8.16
C ILE A 97 -4.78 -12.43 7.66
N ASP A 98 -5.04 -12.26 6.39
CA ASP A 98 -6.19 -12.72 5.63
C ASP A 98 -5.84 -12.67 4.13
N THR A 99 -6.69 -13.27 3.29
CA THR A 99 -6.39 -13.39 1.86
C THR A 99 -6.17 -12.05 1.17
N LEU A 100 -6.96 -11.00 1.49
CA LEU A 100 -6.80 -9.68 0.85
C LEU A 100 -5.50 -9.01 1.26
N VAL A 101 -5.17 -9.01 2.54
CA VAL A 101 -3.90 -8.42 3.03
C VAL A 101 -2.70 -9.18 2.49
N ASP A 102 -2.77 -10.51 2.46
CA ASP A 102 -1.67 -11.37 2.01
C ASP A 102 -1.37 -11.17 0.51
N LEU A 103 -2.41 -11.06 -0.35
CA LEU A 103 -2.21 -10.77 -1.77
C LEU A 103 -1.68 -9.35 -2.01
N ILE A 104 -2.14 -8.34 -1.27
CA ILE A 104 -1.62 -6.98 -1.33
C ILE A 104 -0.13 -6.96 -0.94
N ASN A 105 0.24 -7.71 0.10
CA ASN A 105 1.64 -7.85 0.52
C ASN A 105 2.49 -8.51 -0.57
N LEU A 106 1.98 -9.52 -1.28
CA LEU A 106 2.70 -10.16 -2.39
C LEU A 106 2.98 -9.16 -3.53
N VAL A 107 1.99 -8.34 -3.91
CA VAL A 107 2.20 -7.27 -4.91
C VAL A 107 3.22 -6.25 -4.42
N SER A 108 3.10 -5.80 -3.15
CA SER A 108 4.04 -4.85 -2.54
C SER A 108 5.48 -5.35 -2.60
N ILE A 109 5.71 -6.62 -2.31
CA ILE A 109 7.06 -7.21 -2.32
C ILE A 109 7.58 -7.34 -3.75
N ARG A 110 6.73 -7.80 -4.67
CA ARG A 110 7.12 -8.06 -6.06
C ARG A 110 7.57 -6.79 -6.77
N PHE A 111 6.86 -5.68 -6.55
CA PHE A 111 7.09 -4.43 -7.28
C PHE A 111 7.76 -3.33 -6.43
N GLY A 112 7.91 -3.56 -5.13
CA GLY A 112 8.53 -2.60 -4.21
C GLY A 112 7.66 -1.38 -3.88
N TYR A 113 6.36 -1.40 -4.21
CA TYR A 113 5.43 -0.34 -3.85
C TYR A 113 4.91 -0.49 -2.42
N SER A 114 4.65 0.63 -1.74
CA SER A 114 3.79 0.65 -0.56
C SER A 114 2.34 0.80 -1.02
N ILE A 115 1.52 -0.19 -0.72
CA ILE A 115 0.14 -0.30 -1.21
C ILE A 115 -0.79 -0.20 0.00
N GLY A 116 -1.78 0.69 -0.07
CA GLY A 116 -2.87 0.77 0.91
C GLY A 116 -3.99 -0.19 0.54
N GLY A 117 -4.60 -0.82 1.55
CA GLY A 117 -5.75 -1.71 1.39
C GLY A 117 -6.87 -1.37 2.36
N PHE A 118 -8.04 -1.05 1.84
CA PHE A 118 -9.14 -0.48 2.59
C PHE A 118 -10.45 -1.21 2.33
N ASP A 119 -11.28 -1.26 3.35
CA ASP A 119 -12.68 -1.57 3.24
C ASP A 119 -13.42 -0.31 2.75
N ALA A 120 -13.89 -0.34 1.51
CA ALA A 120 -14.53 0.82 0.88
C ALA A 120 -15.81 1.26 1.60
N ASP A 121 -16.49 0.37 2.31
CA ASP A 121 -17.71 0.69 3.06
C ASP A 121 -17.43 1.48 4.34
N LYS A 122 -16.17 1.59 4.76
CA LYS A 122 -15.74 2.36 5.94
C LYS A 122 -15.21 3.76 5.59
N PHE A 123 -15.21 4.14 4.30
CA PHE A 123 -14.90 5.52 3.92
C PHE A 123 -16.08 6.44 4.19
N GLU A 124 -15.77 7.66 4.61
CA GLU A 124 -16.73 8.73 4.76
C GLU A 124 -16.61 9.76 3.63
N GLY A 125 -17.72 10.02 2.93
CA GLY A 125 -17.74 10.87 1.76
C GLY A 125 -17.40 10.13 0.45
N ASP A 126 -17.17 10.89 -0.61
CA ASP A 126 -16.98 10.39 -1.97
C ASP A 126 -15.60 10.71 -2.55
N THR A 127 -14.74 11.38 -1.78
CA THR A 127 -13.45 11.88 -2.22
C THR A 127 -12.35 11.52 -1.22
N LEU A 128 -11.24 10.96 -1.72
CA LEU A 128 -9.99 10.81 -0.99
C LEU A 128 -9.01 11.87 -1.45
N THR A 129 -8.39 12.59 -0.50
CA THR A 129 -7.35 13.59 -0.80
C THR A 129 -6.00 13.10 -0.33
N LEU A 130 -5.02 12.98 -1.25
CA LEU A 130 -3.62 12.76 -0.89
C LEU A 130 -2.96 14.09 -0.56
N GLY A 131 -2.51 14.23 0.68
CA GLY A 131 -1.81 15.42 1.17
C GLY A 131 -0.63 15.05 2.07
N ILE A 132 -0.09 16.05 2.79
CA ILE A 132 0.97 15.85 3.78
C ILE A 132 0.36 15.90 5.17
N GLY A 133 0.75 14.95 6.04
CA GLY A 133 0.32 14.87 7.43
C GLY A 133 0.75 16.12 8.23
N LYS A 134 -0.16 16.61 9.09
CA LYS A 134 0.05 17.78 9.91
C LYS A 134 0.54 17.41 11.30
N ALA A 135 1.12 18.40 12.02
CA ALA A 135 1.44 18.22 13.43
C ALA A 135 0.17 17.89 14.25
N ASP A 136 0.31 16.96 15.18
CA ASP A 136 -0.76 16.52 16.10
C ASP A 136 -2.03 16.00 15.39
N GLU A 137 -1.94 15.67 14.12
CA GLU A 137 -3.05 15.06 13.38
C GLU A 137 -3.36 13.67 13.92
N PRO A 138 -4.60 13.39 14.40
CA PRO A 138 -4.95 12.10 14.96
C PRO A 138 -4.87 10.99 13.90
N TYR A 139 -4.11 9.94 14.20
CA TYR A 139 -4.00 8.80 13.30
C TYR A 139 -3.66 7.53 14.09
N GLU A 140 -4.55 6.55 14.07
CA GLU A 140 -4.31 5.24 14.66
C GLU A 140 -3.89 4.25 13.58
N GLY A 141 -2.60 3.91 13.57
CA GLY A 141 -2.05 2.95 12.60
C GLY A 141 -2.33 1.51 13.00
N ILE A 142 -2.68 0.64 12.04
CA ILE A 142 -2.98 -0.79 12.27
C ILE A 142 -1.83 -1.46 13.02
N GLY A 143 -2.14 -1.99 14.23
CA GLY A 143 -1.16 -2.68 15.08
C GLY A 143 -0.03 -1.79 15.62
N ARG A 144 -0.15 -0.46 15.53
CA ARG A 144 0.88 0.52 15.96
C ARG A 144 0.38 1.51 17.00
N GLY A 145 -0.95 1.59 17.23
CA GLY A 145 -1.57 2.63 18.03
C GLY A 145 -1.43 4.01 17.38
N MET A 146 -1.38 5.06 18.22
CA MET A 146 -1.26 6.44 17.73
C MET A 146 0.07 6.67 17.03
N LEU A 147 0.00 7.01 15.74
CA LEU A 147 1.15 7.22 14.86
C LEU A 147 1.29 8.71 14.52
N ASN A 148 2.48 9.29 14.77
CA ASN A 148 2.78 10.63 14.30
C ASN A 148 2.96 10.62 12.77
N ILE A 149 1.96 11.14 12.04
CA ILE A 149 1.96 11.22 10.59
C ILE A 149 2.44 12.56 10.04
N GLU A 150 2.84 13.51 10.90
CA GLU A 150 3.41 14.79 10.45
C GLU A 150 4.52 14.56 9.41
N GLY A 151 4.42 15.22 8.27
CA GLY A 151 5.35 15.09 7.16
C GLY A 151 5.26 13.77 6.37
N MET A 152 4.26 12.92 6.61
CA MET A 152 4.01 11.76 5.74
C MET A 152 3.01 12.10 4.64
N PRO A 153 3.15 11.52 3.43
CA PRO A 153 2.02 11.44 2.52
C PRO A 153 0.86 10.70 3.20
N VAL A 154 -0.33 11.26 3.15
CA VAL A 154 -1.52 10.67 3.80
C VAL A 154 -2.76 10.87 2.95
N TYR A 155 -3.52 9.81 2.75
CA TYR A 155 -4.86 9.86 2.19
C TYR A 155 -5.86 10.17 3.28
N ARG A 156 -6.79 11.08 3.00
CA ARG A 156 -7.89 11.47 3.90
C ARG A 156 -9.21 11.35 3.19
N ASP A 157 -10.19 10.85 3.91
CA ASP A 157 -11.61 10.99 3.56
C ASP A 157 -12.23 12.22 4.28
N ALA A 158 -13.56 12.30 4.36
CA ALA A 158 -14.26 13.46 4.94
C ALA A 158 -13.97 13.67 6.44
N ILE A 159 -13.53 12.65 7.18
CA ILE A 159 -13.33 12.74 8.63
C ILE A 159 -11.87 12.62 9.08
N GLY A 160 -10.96 12.16 8.25
CA GLY A 160 -9.56 12.10 8.64
C GLY A 160 -8.70 11.16 7.82
N GLY A 161 -7.48 10.91 8.32
CA GLY A 161 -6.52 10.06 7.65
C GLY A 161 -6.98 8.60 7.57
N VAL A 162 -6.82 7.98 6.39
CA VAL A 162 -7.17 6.57 6.13
C VAL A 162 -5.94 5.73 5.82
N GLY A 163 -4.92 6.27 5.18
CA GLY A 163 -3.74 5.51 4.80
C GLY A 163 -2.49 6.36 4.60
N THR A 164 -1.35 5.78 4.96
CA THR A 164 0.00 6.30 4.68
C THR A 164 0.86 5.18 4.09
N PRO A 165 1.97 5.48 3.38
CA PRO A 165 2.84 4.39 2.91
C PRO A 165 3.50 3.56 4.03
N THR A 166 3.39 3.97 5.31
CA THR A 166 3.89 3.21 6.47
C THR A 166 2.85 2.27 7.08
N SER A 167 1.59 2.69 7.17
CA SER A 167 0.48 1.93 7.78
C SER A 167 -0.85 2.56 7.41
N ASP A 168 -1.85 1.73 7.17
CA ASP A 168 -3.23 2.17 7.05
C ASP A 168 -3.85 2.41 8.42
N ASN A 169 -5.00 3.10 8.46
CA ASN A 169 -5.70 3.45 9.69
C ASN A 169 -6.62 2.31 10.16
N GLU A 170 -6.70 2.09 11.48
CA GLU A 170 -7.58 1.08 12.10
C GLU A 170 -9.04 1.20 11.65
N ARG A 171 -9.53 2.42 11.43
CA ARG A 171 -10.92 2.69 11.08
C ARG A 171 -11.34 2.08 9.73
N THR A 172 -10.45 2.15 8.74
CA THR A 172 -10.74 1.73 7.36
C THR A 172 -10.09 0.40 6.98
N LYS A 173 -9.54 -0.32 7.96
CA LYS A 173 -8.85 -1.58 7.72
C LYS A 173 -9.75 -2.65 7.12
N LEU A 174 -9.13 -3.50 6.31
CA LEU A 174 -9.71 -4.74 5.83
C LEU A 174 -10.04 -5.69 6.99
N GLY A 175 -11.06 -6.48 6.81
CA GLY A 175 -11.48 -7.53 7.74
C GLY A 175 -12.12 -8.70 6.99
N LEU A 176 -12.44 -9.77 7.70
CA LEU A 176 -13.07 -10.95 7.09
C LEU A 176 -14.49 -10.66 6.55
N ASP A 177 -15.10 -9.61 7.02
CA ASP A 177 -16.41 -9.08 6.59
C ASP A 177 -16.33 -8.11 5.41
N THR A 178 -15.12 -7.72 4.98
CA THR A 178 -14.95 -6.82 3.84
C THR A 178 -15.48 -7.46 2.55
N THR A 179 -16.43 -6.78 1.91
CA THR A 179 -17.02 -7.16 0.62
C THR A 179 -16.70 -6.19 -0.51
N ARG A 180 -16.17 -5.00 -0.18
CA ARG A 180 -15.79 -3.97 -1.15
C ARG A 180 -14.35 -3.52 -0.88
N LEU A 181 -13.44 -4.07 -1.66
CA LEU A 181 -12.02 -3.70 -1.62
C LEU A 181 -11.79 -2.36 -2.31
N PHE A 182 -10.98 -1.52 -1.68
CA PHE A 182 -10.34 -0.38 -2.32
C PHE A 182 -8.85 -0.44 -2.02
N THR A 183 -8.00 -0.55 -3.03
CA THR A 183 -6.54 -0.58 -2.85
C THR A 183 -5.88 0.49 -3.69
N ILE A 184 -4.79 1.09 -3.16
CA ILE A 184 -4.07 2.19 -3.80
C ILE A 184 -2.60 1.85 -3.93
N ILE A 185 -2.09 1.84 -5.16
CA ILE A 185 -0.68 1.67 -5.47
C ILE A 185 -0.05 3.06 -5.67
N ASN A 186 0.97 3.36 -4.85
CA ASN A 186 1.62 4.67 -4.82
C ASN A 186 2.88 4.70 -5.69
N GLY A 187 2.79 5.28 -6.88
CA GLY A 187 3.90 5.42 -7.83
C GLY A 187 4.70 6.71 -7.65
N TYR A 188 5.47 6.85 -6.56
CA TYR A 188 6.40 7.98 -6.39
C TYR A 188 7.54 7.98 -7.40
N SER A 189 7.77 6.86 -8.09
CA SER A 189 8.71 6.71 -9.21
C SER A 189 8.12 7.14 -10.57
N GLY A 190 6.87 7.54 -10.62
CA GLY A 190 6.14 7.82 -11.85
C GLY A 190 5.33 6.63 -12.37
N LYS A 191 4.90 6.71 -13.62
CA LYS A 191 3.96 5.75 -14.25
C LYS A 191 4.60 4.41 -14.64
N GLU A 192 5.92 4.38 -14.82
CA GLU A 192 6.63 3.18 -15.28
C GLU A 192 6.47 2.02 -14.28
N GLY A 193 6.01 0.85 -14.74
CA GLY A 193 5.76 -0.34 -13.93
C GLY A 193 4.48 -0.29 -13.06
N LEU A 194 3.83 0.89 -12.94
CA LEU A 194 2.66 1.04 -12.09
C LEU A 194 1.46 0.23 -12.62
N ARG A 195 1.24 0.26 -13.94
CA ARG A 195 0.18 -0.50 -14.60
C ARG A 195 0.41 -2.01 -14.48
N GLU A 196 1.64 -2.48 -14.62
CA GLU A 196 1.97 -3.90 -14.44
C GLU A 196 1.65 -4.40 -13.02
N ALA A 197 1.96 -3.58 -12.00
CA ALA A 197 1.61 -3.90 -10.63
C ALA A 197 0.08 -3.94 -10.40
N ALA A 198 -0.66 -3.02 -11.03
CA ALA A 198 -2.12 -2.99 -10.94
C ALA A 198 -2.76 -4.20 -11.65
N ASP A 199 -2.28 -4.55 -12.84
CA ASP A 199 -2.78 -5.70 -13.58
C ASP A 199 -2.52 -7.01 -12.81
N TYR A 200 -1.34 -7.15 -12.20
CA TYR A 200 -1.04 -8.30 -11.34
C TYR A 200 -1.91 -8.34 -10.08
N MET A 201 -2.21 -7.18 -9.45
CA MET A 201 -3.17 -7.10 -8.36
C MET A 201 -4.55 -7.61 -8.80
N VAL A 202 -5.03 -7.18 -9.99
CA VAL A 202 -6.32 -7.61 -10.55
C VAL A 202 -6.34 -9.11 -10.79
N GLU A 203 -5.26 -9.71 -11.30
CA GLU A 203 -5.14 -11.15 -11.44
C GLU A 203 -5.32 -11.87 -10.10
N LEU A 204 -4.60 -11.42 -9.07
CA LEU A 204 -4.64 -12.04 -7.75
C LEU A 204 -6.00 -11.93 -7.07
N ILE A 205 -6.66 -10.76 -7.12
CA ILE A 205 -7.99 -10.61 -6.49
C ILE A 205 -9.05 -11.43 -7.22
N LYS A 206 -8.94 -11.61 -8.53
CA LYS A 206 -9.82 -12.51 -9.30
C LYS A 206 -9.58 -13.96 -8.95
N GLU A 207 -8.31 -14.37 -8.86
CA GLU A 207 -7.92 -15.77 -8.59
C GLU A 207 -8.26 -16.19 -7.16
N PHE A 208 -7.98 -15.34 -6.15
CA PHE A 208 -8.02 -15.73 -4.73
C PHE A 208 -9.13 -15.09 -3.90
N ALA A 209 -9.75 -14.03 -4.39
CA ALA A 209 -10.78 -13.29 -3.67
C ALA A 209 -12.10 -13.14 -4.46
N SER A 210 -12.29 -13.93 -5.52
CA SER A 210 -13.52 -13.95 -6.34
C SER A 210 -13.95 -12.53 -6.78
N ALA A 211 -13.01 -11.70 -7.21
CA ALA A 211 -13.28 -10.30 -7.51
C ALA A 211 -14.23 -10.13 -8.70
N GLU A 212 -15.25 -9.30 -8.50
CA GLU A 212 -16.22 -8.85 -9.49
C GLU A 212 -16.24 -7.32 -9.58
N ASP A 213 -16.79 -6.76 -10.65
CA ASP A 213 -16.97 -5.31 -10.86
C ASP A 213 -15.67 -4.53 -10.65
N VAL A 214 -14.57 -5.04 -11.20
CA VAL A 214 -13.22 -4.45 -11.02
C VAL A 214 -13.11 -3.15 -11.81
N GLU A 215 -12.81 -2.06 -11.11
CA GLU A 215 -12.56 -0.72 -11.66
C GLU A 215 -11.12 -0.28 -11.34
N LEU A 216 -10.41 0.25 -12.35
CA LEU A 216 -9.12 0.90 -12.18
C LEU A 216 -9.27 2.41 -12.33
N ILE A 217 -8.74 3.17 -11.35
CA ILE A 217 -8.80 4.62 -11.28
C ILE A 217 -7.37 5.15 -11.29
N GLU A 218 -6.94 5.75 -12.41
CA GLU A 218 -5.64 6.41 -12.51
C GLU A 218 -5.75 7.86 -12.04
N PHE A 219 -4.75 8.36 -11.31
CA PHE A 219 -4.73 9.72 -10.77
C PHE A 219 -3.30 10.27 -10.60
N GLU A 220 -3.15 11.61 -10.64
CA GLU A 220 -1.87 12.33 -10.54
C GLU A 220 -2.05 13.78 -10.03
#